data_4e6dd392c28bdc57ffd0f5249f194765
#
_entry.id   4e6dd392c28bdc57ffd0f5249f194765
#
_cell.length_a   1.000
_cell.length_b   1.000
_cell.length_c   1.000
_cell.angle_alpha   90.00
_cell.angle_beta   90.00
_cell.angle_gamma   90.00
#
_symmetry.space_group_name_H-M   'P 1'
#
loop_
_entity.id
_entity.type
_entity.pdbx_description
1 polymer ?
#
loop_
_entity_poly.entity_id
_entity_poly.type
_entity_poly.pdbx_seq_one_letter_code
_entity_poly.pdbx_strand_id
1 'polypeptide(L)'
;MDENALSYAAFYAVTVSLVGCLLFQSNWNIWLCANFLGYCFAAGVMLAYRSDIYCSLGCYIALMSTFHYMEFLTTALTNPANLSVDSYLLNHSVPYGLAALASWVEYAIEFWVNSDIKGLRWFGASGIGVIVCLVGDLIRKTAMFHAGKSFNHIVQGTKAKEHQLITNGLYSYVRHPSYLGWFLFSIGTQMVLCNPLCLFAYIVVTWRFFAERIYVEEYILLQFFGDQYSKYQKSVPRTGVPFVKGFKNNL
;
A
#
# COMPACT_ATOMS: atom_id res chain seq x y z
N MET A 1 -28.22 6.64 -15.08
CA MET A 1 -27.92 7.89 -14.36
C MET A 1 -27.95 8.96 -15.43
N ASP A 2 -28.76 9.97 -15.21
CA ASP A 2 -28.97 11.05 -16.15
C ASP A 2 -27.62 11.77 -16.41
N GLU A 3 -27.31 12.13 -17.65
CA GLU A 3 -26.05 12.87 -17.99
C GLU A 3 -25.93 14.15 -17.17
N ASN A 4 -27.05 14.78 -16.88
CA ASN A 4 -27.12 15.96 -16.01
C ASN A 4 -26.70 15.65 -14.57
N ALA A 5 -27.05 14.49 -14.00
CA ALA A 5 -26.67 14.11 -12.65
C ALA A 5 -25.15 13.92 -12.52
N LEU A 6 -24.49 13.39 -13.57
CA LEU A 6 -23.03 13.24 -13.60
C LEU A 6 -22.33 14.59 -13.65
N SER A 7 -22.87 15.51 -14.47
CA SER A 7 -22.35 16.88 -14.60
C SER A 7 -22.48 17.68 -13.29
N TYR A 8 -23.61 17.55 -12.61
CA TYR A 8 -23.82 18.20 -11.29
C TYR A 8 -22.90 17.61 -10.22
N ALA A 9 -22.73 16.27 -10.18
CA ALA A 9 -21.82 15.64 -9.25
C ALA A 9 -20.36 16.08 -9.49
N ALA A 10 -19.92 16.15 -10.74
CA ALA A 10 -18.59 16.63 -11.10
C ALA A 10 -18.39 18.12 -10.72
N PHE A 11 -19.37 18.98 -11.02
CA PHE A 11 -19.33 20.38 -10.65
C PHE A 11 -19.27 20.57 -9.13
N TYR A 12 -20.12 19.85 -8.38
CA TYR A 12 -20.10 19.87 -6.92
C TYR A 12 -18.75 19.43 -6.37
N ALA A 13 -18.21 18.34 -6.89
CA ALA A 13 -16.93 17.81 -6.49
C ALA A 13 -15.79 18.81 -6.70
N VAL A 14 -15.71 19.44 -7.88
CA VAL A 14 -14.70 20.48 -8.18
C VAL A 14 -14.87 21.68 -7.25
N THR A 15 -16.11 22.13 -7.04
CA THR A 15 -16.40 23.29 -6.18
C THR A 15 -15.98 23.04 -4.74
N VAL A 16 -16.33 21.86 -4.17
CA VAL A 16 -15.94 21.47 -2.80
C VAL A 16 -14.42 21.40 -2.67
N SER A 17 -13.74 20.87 -3.69
CA SER A 17 -12.27 20.79 -3.69
C SER A 17 -11.62 22.17 -3.72
N LEU A 18 -12.10 23.09 -4.57
CA LEU A 18 -11.59 24.45 -4.65
C LEU A 18 -11.84 25.24 -3.36
N VAL A 19 -13.06 25.16 -2.82
CA VAL A 19 -13.41 25.83 -1.55
C VAL A 19 -12.56 25.27 -0.41
N GLY A 20 -12.38 23.96 -0.34
CA GLY A 20 -11.51 23.34 0.65
C GLY A 20 -10.05 23.81 0.55
N CYS A 21 -9.49 23.89 -0.66
CA CYS A 21 -8.13 24.42 -0.87
C CYS A 21 -8.01 25.88 -0.39
N LEU A 22 -9.03 26.69 -0.58
CA LEU A 22 -9.07 28.09 -0.12
C LEU A 22 -9.20 28.21 1.40
N LEU A 23 -10.01 27.35 2.02
CA LEU A 23 -10.24 27.37 3.47
C LEU A 23 -9.07 26.77 4.26
N PHE A 24 -8.37 25.78 3.71
CA PHE A 24 -7.28 25.06 4.36
C PHE A 24 -5.91 25.39 3.74
N GLN A 25 -5.62 26.67 3.51
CA GLN A 25 -4.41 27.16 2.82
C GLN A 25 -3.09 26.58 3.36
N SER A 26 -2.98 26.34 4.67
CA SER A 26 -1.78 25.74 5.27
C SER A 26 -1.58 24.25 4.94
N ASN A 27 -2.64 23.52 4.57
CA ASN A 27 -2.63 22.08 4.33
C ASN A 27 -3.31 21.71 2.99
N TRP A 28 -3.28 22.61 2.01
CA TRP A 28 -3.98 22.45 0.72
C TRP A 28 -3.55 21.17 -0.04
N ASN A 29 -2.29 20.79 0.05
CA ASN A 29 -1.74 19.58 -0.58
C ASN A 29 -2.32 18.30 0.05
N ILE A 30 -2.49 18.24 1.38
CA ILE A 30 -3.17 17.14 2.06
C ILE A 30 -4.63 17.06 1.60
N TRP A 31 -5.31 18.20 1.58
CA TRP A 31 -6.68 18.30 1.09
C TRP A 31 -6.81 17.84 -0.36
N LEU A 32 -5.91 18.27 -1.24
CA LEU A 32 -5.90 17.90 -2.65
C LEU A 32 -5.73 16.37 -2.82
N CYS A 33 -4.77 15.76 -2.12
CA CYS A 33 -4.55 14.32 -2.15
C CYS A 33 -5.78 13.54 -1.65
N ALA A 34 -6.40 13.98 -0.55
CA ALA A 34 -7.60 13.35 -0.01
C ALA A 34 -8.76 13.36 -1.02
N ASN A 35 -9.01 14.50 -1.66
CA ASN A 35 -10.05 14.64 -2.67
C ASN A 35 -9.73 13.80 -3.92
N PHE A 36 -8.51 13.87 -4.42
CA PHE A 36 -8.07 13.06 -5.57
C PHE A 36 -8.31 11.57 -5.33
N LEU A 37 -7.88 11.06 -4.17
CA LEU A 37 -8.10 9.65 -3.81
C LEU A 37 -9.58 9.32 -3.65
N GLY A 38 -10.37 10.22 -3.07
CA GLY A 38 -11.82 10.07 -2.94
C GLY A 38 -12.53 9.98 -4.31
N TYR A 39 -12.12 10.81 -5.28
CA TYR A 39 -12.67 10.74 -6.64
C TYR A 39 -12.23 9.49 -7.37
N CYS A 40 -10.96 9.09 -7.24
CA CYS A 40 -10.47 7.84 -7.81
C CYS A 40 -11.22 6.64 -7.24
N PHE A 41 -11.47 6.60 -5.93
CA PHE A 41 -12.26 5.56 -5.28
C PHE A 41 -13.67 5.50 -5.85
N ALA A 42 -14.38 6.63 -5.89
CA ALA A 42 -15.75 6.69 -6.42
C ALA A 42 -15.82 6.27 -7.90
N ALA A 43 -14.88 6.75 -8.72
CA ALA A 43 -14.77 6.36 -10.13
C ALA A 43 -14.48 4.86 -10.28
N GLY A 44 -13.56 4.30 -9.46
CA GLY A 44 -13.26 2.88 -9.43
C GLY A 44 -14.47 2.02 -9.10
N VAL A 45 -15.22 2.38 -8.05
CA VAL A 45 -16.45 1.67 -7.66
C VAL A 45 -17.51 1.76 -8.76
N MET A 46 -17.71 2.94 -9.34
CA MET A 46 -18.67 3.12 -10.46
C MET A 46 -18.27 2.28 -11.67
N LEU A 47 -17.00 2.23 -12.02
CA LEU A 47 -16.48 1.46 -13.14
C LEU A 47 -16.65 -0.04 -12.89
N ALA A 48 -16.33 -0.51 -11.68
CA ALA A 48 -16.52 -1.91 -11.28
C ALA A 48 -17.99 -2.34 -11.30
N TYR A 49 -18.91 -1.46 -10.90
CA TYR A 49 -20.34 -1.77 -10.84
C TYR A 49 -21.01 -1.77 -12.22
N ARG A 50 -20.57 -0.89 -13.15
CA ARG A 50 -21.27 -0.66 -14.41
C ARG A 50 -20.82 -1.50 -15.58
N SER A 51 -19.67 -2.13 -15.49
CA SER A 51 -19.05 -2.79 -16.65
C SER A 51 -18.30 -4.04 -16.24
N ASP A 52 -18.74 -5.19 -16.72
CA ASP A 52 -18.04 -6.45 -16.53
C ASP A 52 -16.61 -6.40 -17.11
N ILE A 53 -16.45 -5.72 -18.25
CA ILE A 53 -15.15 -5.60 -18.95
C ILE A 53 -14.15 -4.78 -18.15
N TYR A 54 -14.61 -3.68 -17.51
CA TYR A 54 -13.75 -2.79 -16.71
C TYR A 54 -13.78 -3.10 -15.20
N CYS A 55 -14.47 -4.15 -14.79
CA CYS A 55 -14.65 -4.47 -13.37
C CYS A 55 -13.30 -4.64 -12.65
N SER A 56 -12.32 -5.33 -13.25
CA SER A 56 -10.98 -5.52 -12.70
C SER A 56 -10.24 -4.19 -12.52
N LEU A 57 -10.30 -3.31 -13.53
CA LEU A 57 -9.70 -1.97 -13.46
C LEU A 57 -10.37 -1.11 -12.39
N GLY A 58 -11.70 -1.16 -12.32
CA GLY A 58 -12.46 -0.45 -11.29
C GLY A 58 -12.09 -0.88 -9.89
N CYS A 59 -12.01 -2.18 -9.64
CA CYS A 59 -11.56 -2.73 -8.36
C CYS A 59 -10.12 -2.35 -8.03
N TYR A 60 -9.21 -2.40 -9.01
CA TYR A 60 -7.83 -1.96 -8.83
C TYR A 60 -7.75 -0.48 -8.40
N ILE A 61 -8.45 0.41 -9.10
CA ILE A 61 -8.47 1.85 -8.78
C ILE A 61 -9.03 2.07 -7.37
N ALA A 62 -10.14 1.41 -7.01
CA ALA A 62 -10.74 1.52 -5.68
C ALA A 62 -9.79 1.01 -4.57
N LEU A 63 -9.15 -0.15 -4.77
CA LEU A 63 -8.19 -0.73 -3.82
C LEU A 63 -6.95 0.17 -3.65
N MET A 64 -6.38 0.68 -4.73
CA MET A 64 -5.22 1.59 -4.67
C MET A 64 -5.57 2.89 -3.94
N SER A 65 -6.73 3.48 -4.26
CA SER A 65 -7.19 4.69 -3.58
C SER A 65 -7.41 4.47 -2.09
N THR A 66 -8.02 3.35 -1.72
CA THR A 66 -8.23 2.97 -0.32
C THR A 66 -6.89 2.75 0.40
N PHE A 67 -5.95 2.01 -0.20
CA PHE A 67 -4.64 1.75 0.38
C PHE A 67 -3.91 3.04 0.72
N HIS A 68 -3.77 3.95 -0.24
CA HIS A 68 -3.07 5.21 -0.05
C HIS A 68 -3.77 6.14 0.96
N TYR A 69 -5.11 6.20 0.92
CA TYR A 69 -5.88 6.98 1.88
C TYR A 69 -5.72 6.43 3.30
N MET A 70 -5.78 5.11 3.46
CA MET A 70 -5.63 4.44 4.76
C MET A 70 -4.20 4.53 5.30
N GLU A 71 -3.16 4.63 4.46
CA GLU A 71 -1.78 4.92 4.93
C GLU A 71 -1.74 6.27 5.67
N PHE A 72 -2.29 7.31 5.06
CA PHE A 72 -2.36 8.62 5.70
C PHE A 72 -3.20 8.60 6.98
N LEU A 73 -4.40 8.03 6.92
CA LEU A 73 -5.32 8.00 8.05
C LEU A 73 -4.73 7.20 9.23
N THR A 74 -4.13 6.04 8.96
CA THR A 74 -3.49 5.24 10.00
C THR A 74 -2.32 5.98 10.63
N THR A 75 -1.50 6.67 9.84
CA THR A 75 -0.41 7.50 10.37
C THR A 75 -0.94 8.66 11.21
N ALA A 76 -2.02 9.31 10.78
CA ALA A 76 -2.66 10.38 11.55
C ALA A 76 -3.15 9.90 12.94
N LEU A 77 -3.64 8.66 13.02
CA LEU A 77 -4.14 8.07 14.26
C LEU A 77 -3.04 7.52 15.16
N THR A 78 -1.96 6.98 14.59
CA THR A 78 -0.93 6.27 15.36
C THR A 78 0.33 7.09 15.62
N ASN A 79 0.72 7.95 14.69
CA ASN A 79 1.93 8.76 14.78
C ASN A 79 1.75 10.17 14.17
N PRO A 80 0.86 11.00 14.74
CA PRO A 80 0.51 12.32 14.19
C PRO A 80 1.71 13.29 14.14
N ALA A 81 2.75 13.08 14.95
CA ALA A 81 3.96 13.91 14.93
C ALA A 81 4.77 13.78 13.62
N ASN A 82 4.65 12.64 12.95
CA ASN A 82 5.32 12.37 11.66
C ASN A 82 4.37 12.45 10.46
N LEU A 83 3.17 13.02 10.65
CA LEU A 83 2.18 13.15 9.59
C LEU A 83 2.59 14.21 8.58
N SER A 84 2.60 13.83 7.31
CA SER A 84 2.86 14.73 6.19
C SER A 84 2.09 14.27 4.95
N VAL A 85 2.15 15.05 3.86
CA VAL A 85 1.59 14.63 2.57
C VAL A 85 2.24 13.33 2.06
N ASP A 86 3.49 13.09 2.40
CA ASP A 86 4.21 11.86 2.02
C ASP A 86 3.65 10.62 2.72
N SER A 87 2.85 10.79 3.79
CA SER A 87 2.15 9.68 4.46
C SER A 87 1.09 9.02 3.57
N TYR A 88 0.66 9.66 2.48
CA TYR A 88 -0.16 9.02 1.44
C TYR A 88 0.63 8.01 0.60
N LEU A 89 1.96 8.05 0.59
CA LEU A 89 2.85 7.21 -0.22
C LEU A 89 2.62 7.30 -1.74
N LEU A 90 1.99 8.36 -2.24
CA LEU A 90 1.74 8.56 -3.67
C LEU A 90 3.04 8.77 -4.46
N ASN A 91 4.01 9.44 -3.85
CA ASN A 91 5.33 9.68 -4.41
C ASN A 91 6.42 8.93 -3.62
N HIS A 92 6.23 7.61 -3.43
CA HIS A 92 7.12 6.81 -2.60
C HIS A 92 8.55 6.72 -3.16
N SER A 93 8.69 6.45 -4.47
CA SER A 93 9.98 6.35 -5.15
C SER A 93 9.81 6.23 -6.66
N VAL A 94 10.87 6.56 -7.42
CA VAL A 94 10.89 6.37 -8.88
C VAL A 94 10.62 4.93 -9.29
N PRO A 95 11.24 3.88 -8.67
CA PRO A 95 10.90 2.50 -9.00
C PRO A 95 9.42 2.14 -8.76
N TYR A 96 8.80 2.71 -7.73
CA TYR A 96 7.37 2.51 -7.47
C TYR A 96 6.50 3.07 -8.61
N GLY A 97 6.79 4.29 -9.06
CA GLY A 97 6.08 4.91 -10.19
C GLY A 97 6.27 4.14 -11.50
N LEU A 98 7.49 3.67 -11.78
CA LEU A 98 7.79 2.85 -12.96
C LEU A 98 7.05 1.50 -12.93
N ALA A 99 6.97 0.87 -11.77
CA ALA A 99 6.21 -0.38 -11.60
C ALA A 99 4.71 -0.17 -11.87
N ALA A 100 4.13 0.92 -11.34
CA ALA A 100 2.73 1.27 -11.59
C ALA A 100 2.49 1.53 -13.09
N LEU A 101 3.38 2.30 -13.74
CA LEU A 101 3.28 2.57 -15.18
C LEU A 101 3.36 1.28 -16.00
N ALA A 102 4.32 0.40 -15.71
CA ALA A 102 4.44 -0.90 -16.40
C ALA A 102 3.17 -1.74 -16.26
N SER A 103 2.58 -1.76 -15.06
CA SER A 103 1.33 -2.44 -14.78
C SER A 103 0.16 -1.91 -15.63
N TRP A 104 0.05 -0.59 -15.77
CA TRP A 104 -1.00 0.03 -16.60
C TRP A 104 -0.78 -0.21 -18.09
N VAL A 105 0.48 -0.19 -18.54
CA VAL A 105 0.84 -0.47 -19.93
C VAL A 105 0.50 -1.92 -20.28
N GLU A 106 0.88 -2.90 -19.46
CA GLU A 106 0.51 -4.31 -19.69
C GLU A 106 -1.01 -4.47 -19.73
N TYR A 107 -1.73 -3.91 -18.77
CA TYR A 107 -3.19 -3.95 -18.77
C TYR A 107 -3.79 -3.38 -20.05
N ALA A 108 -3.31 -2.21 -20.49
CA ALA A 108 -3.82 -1.54 -21.68
C ALA A 108 -3.54 -2.34 -22.96
N ILE A 109 -2.33 -2.91 -23.09
CA ILE A 109 -1.96 -3.75 -24.24
C ILE A 109 -2.84 -5.01 -24.29
N GLU A 110 -2.96 -5.73 -23.18
CA GLU A 110 -3.78 -6.94 -23.13
C GLU A 110 -5.26 -6.65 -23.36
N PHE A 111 -5.75 -5.53 -22.84
CA PHE A 111 -7.12 -5.07 -23.04
C PHE A 111 -7.38 -4.76 -24.52
N TRP A 112 -6.44 -4.08 -25.19
CA TRP A 112 -6.54 -3.73 -26.61
C TRP A 112 -6.47 -4.97 -27.50
N VAL A 113 -5.63 -5.95 -27.15
CA VAL A 113 -5.50 -7.20 -27.93
C VAL A 113 -6.72 -8.10 -27.78
N ASN A 114 -7.26 -8.24 -26.57
CA ASN A 114 -8.42 -9.07 -26.31
C ASN A 114 -9.12 -8.71 -25.00
N SER A 115 -10.11 -7.82 -25.08
CA SER A 115 -10.91 -7.38 -23.92
C SER A 115 -11.73 -8.50 -23.26
N ASP A 116 -12.19 -9.49 -24.07
CA ASP A 116 -13.03 -10.57 -23.56
C ASP A 116 -12.27 -11.51 -22.61
N ILE A 117 -10.99 -11.72 -22.86
CA ILE A 117 -10.12 -12.50 -21.95
C ILE A 117 -10.02 -11.80 -20.58
N LYS A 118 -9.96 -10.48 -20.55
CA LYS A 118 -9.93 -9.73 -19.27
C LYS A 118 -11.24 -9.89 -18.49
N GLY A 119 -12.38 -9.83 -19.16
CA GLY A 119 -13.70 -10.08 -18.55
C GLY A 119 -13.85 -11.51 -18.03
N LEU A 120 -13.40 -12.51 -18.80
CA LEU A 120 -13.50 -13.91 -18.42
C LEU A 120 -12.62 -14.28 -17.20
N ARG A 121 -11.43 -13.65 -17.08
CA ARG A 121 -10.50 -13.86 -15.95
C ARG A 121 -10.98 -13.26 -14.64
N TRP A 122 -11.94 -12.35 -14.68
CA TRP A 122 -12.48 -11.69 -13.50
C TRP A 122 -13.00 -12.65 -12.43
N PHE A 123 -13.76 -13.68 -12.81
CA PHE A 123 -14.37 -14.62 -11.84
C PHE A 123 -13.37 -15.53 -11.11
N GLY A 124 -12.11 -15.60 -11.56
CA GLY A 124 -11.07 -16.42 -10.93
C GLY A 124 -9.98 -15.58 -10.29
N ALA A 125 -8.99 -15.19 -11.09
CA ALA A 125 -7.76 -14.54 -10.61
C ALA A 125 -8.01 -13.18 -9.95
N SER A 126 -8.88 -12.34 -10.52
CA SER A 126 -9.16 -11.00 -9.99
C SER A 126 -9.86 -11.05 -8.63
N GLY A 127 -10.84 -11.94 -8.46
CA GLY A 127 -11.53 -12.12 -7.18
C GLY A 127 -10.56 -12.55 -6.06
N ILE A 128 -9.68 -13.51 -6.36
CA ILE A 128 -8.60 -13.92 -5.43
C ILE A 128 -7.67 -12.73 -5.17
N GLY A 129 -7.30 -11.97 -6.20
CA GLY A 129 -6.48 -10.76 -6.09
C GLY A 129 -7.06 -9.73 -5.13
N VAL A 130 -8.37 -9.48 -5.19
CA VAL A 130 -9.08 -8.59 -4.25
C VAL A 130 -8.92 -9.08 -2.81
N ILE A 131 -9.13 -10.37 -2.57
CA ILE A 131 -8.97 -10.97 -1.23
C ILE A 131 -7.53 -10.82 -0.75
N VAL A 132 -6.54 -11.10 -1.61
CA VAL A 132 -5.11 -10.95 -1.26
C VAL A 132 -4.77 -9.48 -0.93
N CYS A 133 -5.29 -8.50 -1.70
CA CYS A 133 -5.14 -7.09 -1.40
C CYS A 133 -5.73 -6.72 -0.04
N LEU A 134 -6.96 -7.13 0.24
CA LEU A 134 -7.64 -6.81 1.50
C LEU A 134 -6.92 -7.43 2.71
N VAL A 135 -6.48 -8.68 2.59
CA VAL A 135 -5.70 -9.36 3.64
C VAL A 135 -4.35 -8.65 3.84
N GLY A 136 -3.67 -8.31 2.74
CA GLY A 136 -2.38 -7.59 2.80
C GLY A 136 -2.52 -6.23 3.47
N ASP A 137 -3.54 -5.45 3.09
CA ASP A 137 -3.79 -4.14 3.69
C ASP A 137 -4.18 -4.25 5.16
N LEU A 138 -5.02 -5.21 5.53
CA LEU A 138 -5.40 -5.47 6.92
C LEU A 138 -4.19 -5.81 7.78
N ILE A 139 -3.32 -6.72 7.33
CA ILE A 139 -2.07 -7.06 8.03
C ILE A 139 -1.22 -5.81 8.21
N ARG A 140 -1.07 -5.00 7.16
CA ARG A 140 -0.24 -3.79 7.20
C ARG A 140 -0.79 -2.76 8.17
N LYS A 141 -2.08 -2.43 8.11
CA LYS A 141 -2.71 -1.45 9.01
C LYS A 141 -2.67 -1.94 10.47
N THR A 142 -2.96 -3.21 10.70
CA THR A 142 -2.87 -3.82 12.05
C THR A 142 -1.42 -3.73 12.57
N ALA A 143 -0.42 -3.98 11.74
CA ALA A 143 0.98 -3.81 12.13
C ALA A 143 1.31 -2.35 12.49
N MET A 144 0.83 -1.38 11.71
CA MET A 144 1.01 0.04 11.98
C MET A 144 0.35 0.45 13.32
N PHE A 145 -0.85 -0.04 13.60
CA PHE A 145 -1.52 0.20 14.88
C PHE A 145 -0.74 -0.40 16.06
N HIS A 146 -0.23 -1.63 15.93
CA HIS A 146 0.57 -2.25 17.00
C HIS A 146 1.89 -1.50 17.23
N ALA A 147 2.53 -1.02 16.18
CA ALA A 147 3.79 -0.28 16.29
C ALA A 147 3.59 1.16 16.81
N GLY A 148 2.42 1.75 16.56
CA GLY A 148 2.08 3.08 17.03
C GLY A 148 3.14 4.12 16.65
N LYS A 149 3.59 4.91 17.61
CA LYS A 149 4.61 5.95 17.43
C LYS A 149 5.98 5.41 16.95
N SER A 150 6.26 4.12 17.13
CA SER A 150 7.49 3.49 16.67
C SER A 150 7.46 3.15 15.17
N PHE A 151 6.30 3.27 14.50
CA PHE A 151 6.18 3.04 13.08
C PHE A 151 6.62 4.27 12.27
N ASN A 152 7.51 4.04 11.29
CA ASN A 152 7.89 5.04 10.30
C ASN A 152 7.94 4.42 8.90
N HIS A 153 7.50 5.20 7.89
CA HIS A 153 7.59 4.76 6.49
C HIS A 153 9.03 4.70 5.97
N ILE A 154 9.93 5.46 6.58
CA ILE A 154 11.36 5.51 6.25
C ILE A 154 12.14 4.86 7.39
N VAL A 155 13.11 4.00 7.05
CA VAL A 155 14.00 3.40 8.04
C VAL A 155 14.78 4.50 8.74
N GLN A 156 14.66 4.58 10.07
CA GLN A 156 15.28 5.63 10.88
C GLN A 156 16.74 5.28 11.19
N GLY A 157 17.68 6.10 10.76
CA GLY A 157 19.10 5.91 11.06
C GLY A 157 19.50 6.29 12.49
N THR A 158 18.65 7.01 13.23
CA THR A 158 18.88 7.44 14.62
C THR A 158 17.73 7.02 15.51
N LYS A 159 18.07 6.56 16.73
CA LYS A 159 17.07 6.14 17.71
C LYS A 159 16.40 7.37 18.34
N ALA A 160 15.10 7.55 18.11
CA ALA A 160 14.33 8.56 18.83
C ALA A 160 14.12 8.13 20.31
N LYS A 161 13.95 9.11 21.22
CA LYS A 161 13.76 8.83 22.64
C LYS A 161 12.54 7.93 22.93
N GLU A 162 11.50 8.05 22.13
CA GLU A 162 10.24 7.29 22.28
C GLU A 162 10.24 5.97 21.49
N HIS A 163 11.32 5.64 20.79
CA HIS A 163 11.39 4.44 19.97
C HIS A 163 11.51 3.19 20.84
N GLN A 164 10.49 2.38 20.83
CA GLN A 164 10.39 1.13 21.59
C GLN A 164 10.43 -0.07 20.66
N LEU A 165 11.04 -1.16 21.12
CA LEU A 165 11.01 -2.43 20.41
C LEU A 165 9.63 -3.08 20.61
N ILE A 166 8.87 -3.19 19.52
CA ILE A 166 7.55 -3.82 19.53
C ILE A 166 7.71 -5.31 19.24
N THR A 167 7.19 -6.15 20.14
CA THR A 167 7.30 -7.62 20.06
C THR A 167 5.97 -8.34 20.27
N ASN A 168 4.89 -7.59 20.47
CA ASN A 168 3.54 -8.10 20.73
C ASN A 168 2.64 -8.04 19.48
N GLY A 169 1.42 -8.52 19.57
CA GLY A 169 0.45 -8.54 18.48
C GLY A 169 0.99 -9.31 17.28
N LEU A 170 0.90 -8.75 16.06
CA LEU A 170 1.44 -9.38 14.85
C LEU A 170 2.96 -9.57 14.90
N TYR A 171 3.67 -8.74 15.66
CA TYR A 171 5.12 -8.83 15.83
C TYR A 171 5.55 -10.05 16.68
N SER A 172 4.63 -10.70 17.37
CA SER A 172 4.91 -11.99 18.06
C SER A 172 4.97 -13.19 17.10
N TYR A 173 4.46 -13.05 15.88
CA TYR A 173 4.45 -14.11 14.86
C TYR A 173 5.52 -13.91 13.78
N VAL A 174 5.69 -12.66 13.34
CA VAL A 174 6.68 -12.26 12.33
C VAL A 174 7.28 -10.91 12.70
N ARG A 175 8.55 -10.68 12.37
CA ARG A 175 9.27 -9.46 12.77
C ARG A 175 8.88 -8.23 11.96
N HIS A 176 8.46 -8.42 10.69
CA HIS A 176 8.10 -7.32 9.78
C HIS A 176 6.71 -7.52 9.15
N PRO A 177 5.64 -7.55 9.97
CA PRO A 177 4.28 -7.80 9.47
C PRO A 177 3.80 -6.73 8.49
N SER A 178 4.22 -5.48 8.65
CA SER A 178 3.89 -4.39 7.74
C SER A 178 4.46 -4.61 6.33
N TYR A 179 5.67 -5.17 6.21
CA TYR A 179 6.27 -5.51 4.92
C TYR A 179 5.61 -6.72 4.27
N LEU A 180 5.23 -7.73 5.06
CA LEU A 180 4.41 -8.84 4.58
C LEU A 180 3.10 -8.31 3.98
N GLY A 181 2.41 -7.42 4.70
CA GLY A 181 1.15 -6.83 4.23
C GLY A 181 1.30 -6.10 2.91
N TRP A 182 2.34 -5.27 2.77
CA TRP A 182 2.60 -4.56 1.52
C TRP A 182 3.00 -5.50 0.38
N PHE A 183 3.83 -6.51 0.66
CA PHE A 183 4.20 -7.53 -0.31
C PHE A 183 2.97 -8.24 -0.88
N LEU A 184 2.06 -8.69 -0.02
CA LEU A 184 0.80 -9.31 -0.43
C LEU A 184 -0.08 -8.34 -1.23
N PHE A 185 -0.24 -7.11 -0.75
CA PHE A 185 -1.02 -6.10 -1.45
C PHE A 185 -0.48 -5.85 -2.86
N SER A 186 0.84 -5.68 -3.01
CA SER A 186 1.48 -5.45 -4.31
C SER A 186 1.21 -6.59 -5.30
N ILE A 187 1.34 -7.84 -4.86
CA ILE A 187 1.04 -9.03 -5.68
C ILE A 187 -0.45 -9.08 -6.02
N GLY A 188 -1.30 -8.86 -5.02
CA GLY A 188 -2.76 -8.86 -5.18
C GLY A 188 -3.22 -7.88 -6.24
N THR A 189 -2.61 -6.68 -6.34
CA THR A 189 -2.96 -5.69 -7.37
C THR A 189 -2.79 -6.22 -8.79
N GLN A 190 -1.72 -7.00 -9.06
CA GLN A 190 -1.45 -7.58 -10.37
C GLN A 190 -2.39 -8.75 -10.67
N MET A 191 -2.80 -9.50 -9.63
CA MET A 191 -3.85 -10.53 -9.77
C MET A 191 -5.20 -9.88 -10.10
N VAL A 192 -5.55 -8.73 -9.47
CA VAL A 192 -6.77 -7.98 -9.77
C VAL A 192 -6.80 -7.54 -11.23
N LEU A 193 -5.70 -7.00 -11.74
CA LEU A 193 -5.57 -6.58 -13.15
C LEU A 193 -5.42 -7.76 -14.11
N CYS A 194 -5.19 -8.98 -13.63
CA CYS A 194 -4.86 -10.15 -14.45
C CYS A 194 -3.64 -9.91 -15.37
N ASN A 195 -2.59 -9.28 -14.85
CA ASN A 195 -1.36 -8.94 -15.56
C ASN A 195 -0.28 -10.01 -15.29
N PRO A 196 -0.10 -11.03 -16.11
CA PRO A 196 0.80 -12.14 -15.81
C PRO A 196 2.27 -11.75 -15.79
N LEU A 197 2.73 -10.86 -16.66
CA LEU A 197 4.13 -10.43 -16.70
C LEU A 197 4.46 -9.55 -15.51
N CYS A 198 3.63 -8.52 -15.24
CA CYS A 198 3.80 -7.68 -14.06
C CYS A 198 3.60 -8.46 -12.76
N LEU A 199 2.73 -9.46 -12.71
CA LEU A 199 2.59 -10.32 -11.53
C LEU A 199 3.93 -10.98 -11.18
N PHE A 200 4.60 -11.60 -12.15
CA PHE A 200 5.92 -12.19 -11.94
C PHE A 200 6.97 -11.12 -11.55
N ALA A 201 7.00 -10.01 -12.29
CA ALA A 201 7.93 -8.92 -12.02
C ALA A 201 7.72 -8.32 -10.60
N TYR A 202 6.47 -8.11 -10.18
CA TYR A 202 6.14 -7.59 -8.85
C TYR A 202 6.57 -8.57 -7.74
N ILE A 203 6.36 -9.88 -7.91
CA ILE A 203 6.84 -10.88 -6.95
C ILE A 203 8.36 -10.75 -6.75
N VAL A 204 9.13 -10.69 -7.84
CA VAL A 204 10.60 -10.63 -7.77
C VAL A 204 11.08 -9.29 -7.23
N VAL A 205 10.58 -8.18 -7.79
CA VAL A 205 11.06 -6.83 -7.45
C VAL A 205 10.67 -6.44 -6.02
N THR A 206 9.43 -6.68 -5.61
CA THR A 206 9.00 -6.36 -4.24
C THR A 206 9.65 -7.28 -3.21
N TRP A 207 9.84 -8.57 -3.55
CA TRP A 207 10.59 -9.48 -2.70
C TRP A 207 12.03 -8.97 -2.47
N ARG A 208 12.74 -8.61 -3.54
CA ARG A 208 14.11 -8.08 -3.45
C ARG A 208 14.15 -6.78 -2.64
N PHE A 209 13.24 -5.86 -2.93
CA PHE A 209 13.12 -4.60 -2.19
C PHE A 209 12.96 -4.83 -0.68
N PHE A 210 12.04 -5.71 -0.28
CA PHE A 210 11.84 -5.99 1.14
C PHE A 210 12.97 -6.82 1.76
N ALA A 211 13.63 -7.69 1.01
CA ALA A 211 14.78 -8.43 1.50
C ALA A 211 15.94 -7.48 1.86
N GLU A 212 16.25 -6.53 0.98
CA GLU A 212 17.27 -5.50 1.21
C GLU A 212 16.87 -4.59 2.38
N ARG A 213 15.62 -4.14 2.41
CA ARG A 213 15.11 -3.24 3.44
C ARG A 213 15.10 -3.90 4.82
N ILE A 214 14.63 -5.13 4.94
CA ILE A 214 14.64 -5.90 6.19
C ILE A 214 16.07 -6.09 6.68
N TYR A 215 17.01 -6.39 5.79
CA TYR A 215 18.40 -6.55 6.15
C TYR A 215 18.98 -5.28 6.78
N VAL A 216 18.78 -4.13 6.15
CA VAL A 216 19.24 -2.84 6.66
C VAL A 216 18.55 -2.45 7.98
N GLU A 217 17.23 -2.63 8.05
CA GLU A 217 16.47 -2.29 9.25
C GLU A 217 16.87 -3.17 10.44
N GLU A 218 17.05 -4.47 10.27
CA GLU A 218 17.49 -5.37 11.35
C GLU A 218 18.92 -5.07 11.83
N TYR A 219 19.81 -4.65 10.91
CA TYR A 219 21.12 -4.16 11.29
C TYR A 219 20.99 -2.93 12.21
N ILE A 220 20.16 -1.98 11.86
CA ILE A 220 19.93 -0.76 12.65
C ILE A 220 19.22 -1.09 13.99
N LEU A 221 18.25 -1.98 13.99
CA LEU A 221 17.55 -2.40 15.21
C LEU A 221 18.49 -3.10 16.21
N LEU A 222 19.47 -3.86 15.71
CA LEU A 222 20.54 -4.40 16.56
C LEU A 222 21.41 -3.30 17.16
N GLN A 223 21.71 -2.23 16.42
CA GLN A 223 22.43 -1.07 16.97
C GLN A 223 21.61 -0.34 18.04
N PHE A 224 20.29 -0.26 17.87
CA PHE A 224 19.40 0.45 18.80
C PHE A 224 19.09 -0.32 20.07
N PHE A 225 18.89 -1.63 19.97
CA PHE A 225 18.36 -2.47 21.04
C PHE A 225 19.30 -3.61 21.49
N GLY A 226 20.41 -3.84 20.78
CA GLY A 226 21.42 -4.82 21.17
C GLY A 226 20.84 -6.21 21.45
N ASP A 227 21.13 -6.71 22.66
CA ASP A 227 20.69 -8.03 23.13
C ASP A 227 19.18 -8.22 23.15
N GLN A 228 18.41 -7.15 23.35
CA GLN A 228 16.94 -7.24 23.34
C GLN A 228 16.45 -7.64 21.95
N TYR A 229 17.00 -7.03 20.89
CA TYR A 229 16.63 -7.40 19.54
C TYR A 229 17.15 -8.78 19.15
N SER A 230 18.35 -9.14 19.59
CA SER A 230 18.92 -10.48 19.37
C SER A 230 18.07 -11.59 19.99
N LYS A 231 17.56 -11.37 21.23
CA LYS A 231 16.60 -12.28 21.88
C LYS A 231 15.29 -12.37 21.12
N TYR A 232 14.77 -11.22 20.64
CA TYR A 232 13.56 -11.18 19.84
C TYR A 232 13.71 -11.93 18.51
N GLN A 233 14.84 -11.80 17.79
CA GLN A 233 15.12 -12.57 16.58
C GLN A 233 15.15 -14.09 16.82
N LYS A 234 15.63 -14.53 17.99
CA LYS A 234 15.64 -15.96 18.37
C LYS A 234 14.23 -16.46 18.69
N SER A 235 13.40 -15.66 19.36
CA SER A 235 12.02 -16.03 19.72
C SER A 235 11.07 -15.97 18.51
N VAL A 236 11.29 -15.06 17.58
CA VAL A 236 10.49 -14.88 16.35
C VAL A 236 11.40 -15.02 15.13
N PRO A 237 11.67 -16.25 14.66
CA PRO A 237 12.66 -16.49 13.61
C PRO A 237 12.21 -16.03 12.21
N ARG A 238 10.91 -15.82 12.00
CA ARG A 238 10.33 -15.45 10.70
C ARG A 238 10.30 -13.93 10.54
N THR A 239 10.77 -13.44 9.39
CA THR A 239 10.66 -12.00 9.05
C THR A 239 9.24 -11.62 8.65
N GLY A 240 8.51 -12.53 7.99
CA GLY A 240 7.19 -12.32 7.40
C GLY A 240 7.23 -12.46 5.88
N VAL A 241 8.17 -11.81 5.20
CA VAL A 241 8.32 -11.97 3.74
C VAL A 241 8.94 -13.37 3.46
N PRO A 242 8.35 -14.15 2.53
CA PRO A 242 8.79 -15.52 2.26
C PRO A 242 10.29 -15.60 1.93
N PHE A 243 10.98 -16.57 2.51
CA PHE A 243 12.42 -16.88 2.28
C PHE A 243 13.41 -15.77 2.68
N VAL A 244 12.96 -14.64 3.21
CA VAL A 244 13.84 -13.57 3.72
C VAL A 244 14.25 -13.92 5.14
N LYS A 245 15.57 -14.06 5.38
CA LYS A 245 16.13 -14.40 6.70
C LYS A 245 16.41 -13.19 7.60
N GLY A 246 16.57 -12.00 6.99
CA GLY A 246 17.03 -10.80 7.68
C GLY A 246 18.52 -10.80 8.02
N PHE A 247 18.95 -9.81 8.78
CA PHE A 247 20.33 -9.70 9.26
C PHE A 247 20.52 -10.55 10.51
N LYS A 248 21.59 -11.37 10.53
CA LYS A 248 22.01 -12.12 11.72
C LYS A 248 23.37 -11.63 12.17
N ASN A 249 23.47 -11.29 13.45
CA ASN A 249 24.77 -11.07 14.06
C ASN A 249 25.41 -12.46 14.30
N ASN A 250 26.47 -12.79 13.58
CA ASN A 250 27.22 -14.05 13.72
C ASN A 250 28.30 -13.94 14.83
N LEU A 251 28.10 -13.06 15.81
CA LEU A 251 28.97 -12.98 16.99
C LEU A 251 28.48 -13.90 18.10
#